data_4f8845d0307486aecbf55b07ac1e1114
#
_entry.id   4f8845d0307486aecbf55b07ac1e1114
#
_cell.length_a   1.000
_cell.length_b   1.000
_cell.length_c   1.000
_cell.angle_alpha   90.00
_cell.angle_beta   90.00
_cell.angle_gamma   90.00
#
_symmetry.space_group_name_H-M   'P 1'
#
loop_
_entity.id
_entity.type
_entity.pdbx_description
1 polymer ?
#
loop_
_entity_poly.entity_id
_entity_poly.type
_entity_poly.pdbx_seq_one_letter_code
_entity_poly.pdbx_strand_id
1 'polypeptide(L)'
;MNDIEPSPLVAEPIPVLPPPPRRPYGVTLLAVGVIIISALSLARFVLALRYWEYLDNLTTVSPWYMSLSGLVWALAGVPLAWGLLRRKTWAPHLMRAMALTYATYFWLDQIFLQDHPLTRAEGGARLLLPGNWTFEAVLTVVLLAFTVWTLNRQSTRAYFGDMNEQQPEDETPA
;
A
#
# COMPACT_ATOMS: atom_id res chain seq x y z
N MET A 1 -54.66 9.81 52.79
CA MET A 1 -53.19 9.94 52.79
C MET A 1 -52.71 8.83 51.89
N ASN A 2 -52.52 9.11 50.62
CA ASN A 2 -52.10 8.10 49.61
C ASN A 2 -50.55 8.06 49.57
N ASP A 3 -50.03 7.01 50.15
CA ASP A 3 -48.59 6.70 50.05
C ASP A 3 -48.30 6.29 48.60
N ILE A 4 -47.75 7.19 47.80
CA ILE A 4 -47.25 6.89 46.48
C ILE A 4 -45.88 6.24 46.69
N GLU A 5 -45.88 4.89 46.63
CA GLU A 5 -44.63 4.13 46.58
C GLU A 5 -43.84 4.51 45.31
N PRO A 6 -42.56 4.97 45.43
CA PRO A 6 -41.76 5.30 44.26
C PRO A 6 -41.48 4.00 43.49
N SER A 7 -41.97 3.91 42.27
CA SER A 7 -41.64 2.81 41.34
C SER A 7 -40.11 2.65 41.27
N PRO A 8 -39.57 1.43 41.41
CA PRO A 8 -38.14 1.21 41.26
C PRO A 8 -37.72 1.62 39.84
N LEU A 9 -36.81 2.57 39.75
CA LEU A 9 -36.17 2.96 38.52
C LEU A 9 -35.48 1.71 37.95
N VAL A 10 -36.12 1.06 36.98
CA VAL A 10 -35.50 -0.01 36.19
C VAL A 10 -34.37 0.64 35.43
N ALA A 11 -33.13 0.43 35.91
CA ALA A 11 -31.95 0.89 35.21
C ALA A 11 -31.94 0.25 33.81
N GLU A 12 -32.14 1.07 32.78
CA GLU A 12 -32.02 0.61 31.41
C GLU A 12 -30.61 -0.03 31.24
N PRO A 13 -30.55 -1.25 30.67
CA PRO A 13 -29.26 -1.90 30.45
C PRO A 13 -28.44 -1.03 29.51
N ILE A 14 -27.29 -0.56 30.00
CA ILE A 14 -26.33 0.22 29.21
C ILE A 14 -26.00 -0.60 27.96
N PRO A 15 -26.23 -0.06 26.75
CA PRO A 15 -25.92 -0.76 25.51
C PRO A 15 -24.45 -1.09 25.50
N VAL A 16 -24.13 -2.38 25.59
CA VAL A 16 -22.72 -2.85 25.47
C VAL A 16 -22.30 -2.68 24.02
N LEU A 17 -21.55 -1.60 23.75
CA LEU A 17 -21.00 -1.34 22.43
C LEU A 17 -20.15 -2.55 21.99
N PRO A 18 -20.39 -3.10 20.79
CA PRO A 18 -19.59 -4.20 20.27
C PRO A 18 -18.12 -3.80 20.24
N PRO A 19 -17.19 -4.73 20.57
CA PRO A 19 -15.77 -4.43 20.56
C PRO A 19 -15.33 -3.98 19.15
N PRO A 20 -14.45 -2.99 19.06
CA PRO A 20 -14.00 -2.47 17.76
C PRO A 20 -13.45 -3.61 16.90
N PRO A 21 -13.78 -3.65 15.59
CA PRO A 21 -13.37 -4.71 14.70
C PRO A 21 -11.82 -4.80 14.65
N ARG A 22 -11.31 -6.00 14.92
CA ARG A 22 -9.86 -6.25 14.91
C ARG A 22 -9.30 -6.06 13.51
N ARG A 23 -8.12 -5.44 13.43
CA ARG A 23 -7.43 -5.20 12.15
C ARG A 23 -7.04 -6.54 11.51
N PRO A 24 -7.45 -6.82 10.24
CA PRO A 24 -7.05 -8.03 9.54
C PRO A 24 -5.53 -8.06 9.31
N TYR A 25 -4.88 -9.20 9.57
CA TYR A 25 -3.44 -9.37 9.36
C TYR A 25 -2.99 -9.03 7.93
N GLY A 26 -3.81 -9.37 6.92
CA GLY A 26 -3.52 -9.06 5.52
C GLY A 26 -3.36 -7.57 5.25
N VAL A 27 -4.20 -6.72 5.84
CA VAL A 27 -4.11 -5.26 5.70
C VAL A 27 -2.82 -4.73 6.35
N THR A 28 -2.45 -5.28 7.50
CA THR A 28 -1.20 -4.90 8.17
C THR A 28 0.01 -5.30 7.31
N LEU A 29 0.01 -6.52 6.75
CA LEU A 29 1.08 -6.99 5.87
C LEU A 29 1.20 -6.15 4.61
N LEU A 30 0.08 -5.78 3.97
CA LEU A 30 0.09 -4.87 2.83
C LEU A 30 0.64 -3.49 3.20
N ALA A 31 0.25 -2.92 4.34
CA ALA A 31 0.76 -1.64 4.79
C ALA A 31 2.28 -1.68 5.05
N VAL A 32 2.77 -2.74 5.67
CA VAL A 32 4.22 -2.95 5.88
C VAL A 32 4.95 -3.09 4.55
N GLY A 33 4.40 -3.86 3.60
CA GLY A 33 4.96 -3.99 2.25
C GLY A 33 5.08 -2.64 1.54
N VAL A 34 4.03 -1.82 1.59
CA VAL A 34 4.04 -0.46 1.01
C VAL A 34 5.11 0.41 1.67
N ILE A 35 5.25 0.36 3.00
CA ILE A 35 6.27 1.13 3.74
C ILE A 35 7.68 0.69 3.31
N ILE A 36 7.93 -0.61 3.19
CA ILE A 36 9.23 -1.13 2.74
C ILE A 36 9.56 -0.65 1.33
N ILE A 37 8.61 -0.78 0.37
CA ILE A 37 8.81 -0.32 -1.00
C ILE A 37 9.07 1.19 -1.05
N SER A 38 8.33 1.98 -0.26
CA SER A 38 8.53 3.44 -0.18
C SER A 38 9.89 3.80 0.40
N ALA A 39 10.34 3.09 1.45
CA ALA A 39 11.64 3.31 2.05
C ALA A 39 12.79 2.96 1.08
N LEU A 40 12.68 1.85 0.35
CA LEU A 40 13.65 1.46 -0.68
C LEU A 40 13.69 2.46 -1.84
N SER A 41 12.51 2.96 -2.25
CA SER A 41 12.41 3.99 -3.30
C SER A 41 13.03 5.31 -2.85
N LEU A 42 12.83 5.70 -1.59
CA LEU A 42 13.49 6.87 -1.00
C LEU A 42 15.01 6.68 -0.92
N ALA A 43 15.47 5.51 -0.51
CA ALA A 43 16.91 5.19 -0.49
C ALA A 43 17.50 5.28 -1.89
N ARG A 44 16.82 4.73 -2.92
CA ARG A 44 17.23 4.87 -4.34
C ARG A 44 17.35 6.33 -4.76
N PHE A 45 16.37 7.17 -4.38
CA PHE A 45 16.40 8.61 -4.66
C PHE A 45 17.62 9.28 -4.02
N VAL A 46 17.83 9.06 -2.71
CA VAL A 46 18.95 9.67 -1.96
C VAL A 46 20.30 9.21 -2.54
N LEU A 47 20.46 7.92 -2.86
CA LEU A 47 21.67 7.39 -3.46
C LEU A 47 21.92 7.97 -4.86
N ALA A 48 20.87 8.11 -5.67
CA ALA A 48 20.99 8.71 -7.00
C ALA A 48 21.46 10.17 -6.93
N LEU A 49 20.98 10.95 -5.95
CA LEU A 49 21.45 12.32 -5.73
C LEU A 49 22.89 12.38 -5.22
N ARG A 50 23.23 11.48 -4.28
CA ARG A 50 24.57 11.47 -3.66
C ARG A 50 25.68 11.07 -4.63
N TYR A 51 25.37 10.14 -5.53
CA TYR A 51 26.33 9.58 -6.49
C TYR A 51 26.06 10.06 -7.92
N TRP A 52 25.52 11.25 -8.07
CA TRP A 52 25.10 11.81 -9.36
C TRP A 52 26.19 11.78 -10.42
N GLU A 53 27.36 12.38 -10.14
CA GLU A 53 28.48 12.45 -11.07
C GLU A 53 29.00 11.05 -11.45
N TYR A 54 29.03 10.15 -10.47
CA TYR A 54 29.45 8.77 -10.70
C TYR A 54 28.48 8.01 -11.60
N LEU A 55 27.18 8.19 -11.39
CA LEU A 55 26.12 7.58 -12.20
C LEU A 55 26.13 8.14 -13.62
N ASP A 56 26.29 9.44 -13.79
CA ASP A 56 26.31 10.09 -15.10
C ASP A 56 27.45 9.58 -15.99
N ASN A 57 28.59 9.28 -15.39
CA ASN A 57 29.78 8.76 -16.10
C ASN A 57 29.70 7.25 -16.38
N LEU A 58 29.03 6.47 -15.57
CA LEU A 58 29.04 5.00 -15.62
C LEU A 58 27.79 4.38 -16.22
N THR A 59 26.65 5.07 -16.17
CA THR A 59 25.38 4.52 -16.62
C THR A 59 24.93 5.14 -17.94
N THR A 60 24.28 4.33 -18.77
CA THR A 60 23.59 4.80 -19.97
C THR A 60 22.23 5.42 -19.66
N VAL A 61 21.71 5.14 -18.47
CA VAL A 61 20.43 5.65 -17.98
C VAL A 61 20.65 6.97 -17.24
N SER A 62 19.90 8.00 -17.61
CA SER A 62 20.01 9.31 -16.97
C SER A 62 19.76 9.23 -15.45
N PRO A 63 20.64 9.83 -14.62
CA PRO A 63 20.43 9.92 -13.17
C PRO A 63 19.11 10.59 -12.78
N TRP A 64 18.60 11.48 -13.62
CA TRP A 64 17.28 12.10 -13.46
C TRP A 64 16.15 11.08 -13.41
N TYR A 65 16.18 10.10 -14.31
CA TYR A 65 15.18 9.04 -14.35
C TYR A 65 15.19 8.22 -13.05
N MET A 66 16.38 7.83 -12.58
CA MET A 66 16.54 7.07 -11.33
C MET A 66 16.05 7.85 -10.12
N SER A 67 16.39 9.15 -10.06
CA SER A 67 15.99 10.03 -8.97
C SER A 67 14.46 10.28 -8.97
N LEU A 68 13.92 10.67 -10.13
CA LEU A 68 12.51 11.00 -10.24
C LEU A 68 11.61 9.80 -9.97
N SER A 69 11.95 8.63 -10.52
CA SER A 69 11.19 7.40 -10.28
C SER A 69 11.22 7.02 -8.80
N GLY A 70 12.39 7.10 -8.14
CA GLY A 70 12.51 6.85 -6.70
C GLY A 70 11.66 7.80 -5.86
N LEU A 71 11.67 9.09 -6.19
CA LEU A 71 10.87 10.10 -5.49
C LEU A 71 9.36 9.88 -5.65
N VAL A 72 8.90 9.63 -6.88
CA VAL A 72 7.48 9.41 -7.17
C VAL A 72 6.94 8.23 -6.36
N TRP A 73 7.64 7.09 -6.35
CA TRP A 73 7.20 5.90 -5.61
C TRP A 73 7.30 6.07 -4.10
N ALA A 74 8.30 6.80 -3.61
CA ALA A 74 8.40 7.12 -2.18
C ALA A 74 7.22 7.99 -1.73
N LEU A 75 6.90 9.06 -2.48
CA LEU A 75 5.80 9.96 -2.14
C LEU A 75 4.42 9.31 -2.28
N ALA A 76 4.22 8.47 -3.30
CA ALA A 76 2.95 7.80 -3.52
C ALA A 76 2.62 6.75 -2.44
N GLY A 77 3.64 6.10 -1.88
CA GLY A 77 3.46 5.10 -0.84
C GLY A 77 3.05 5.67 0.52
N VAL A 78 3.44 6.90 0.86
CA VAL A 78 3.12 7.53 2.16
C VAL A 78 1.61 7.67 2.38
N PRO A 79 0.83 8.34 1.50
CA PRO A 79 -0.62 8.46 1.68
C PRO A 79 -1.32 7.10 1.63
N LEU A 80 -0.82 6.16 0.81
CA LEU A 80 -1.39 4.82 0.73
C LEU A 80 -1.22 4.06 2.05
N ALA A 81 -0.01 4.03 2.62
CA ALA A 81 0.24 3.40 3.91
C ALA A 81 -0.61 4.05 5.01
N TRP A 82 -0.69 5.37 5.02
CA TRP A 82 -1.51 6.12 5.97
C TRP A 82 -3.00 5.79 5.82
N GLY A 83 -3.52 5.73 4.58
CA GLY A 83 -4.92 5.36 4.29
C GLY A 83 -5.27 3.95 4.74
N LEU A 84 -4.40 2.97 4.48
CA LEU A 84 -4.56 1.59 4.93
C LEU A 84 -4.57 1.48 6.47
N LEU A 85 -3.67 2.22 7.14
CA LEU A 85 -3.58 2.23 8.60
C LEU A 85 -4.77 2.96 9.26
N ARG A 86 -5.30 4.00 8.62
CA ARG A 86 -6.40 4.84 9.11
C ARG A 86 -7.79 4.42 8.62
N ARG A 87 -7.94 3.23 8.05
CA ARG A 87 -9.24 2.68 7.58
C ARG A 87 -9.97 3.59 6.58
N LYS A 88 -9.26 4.32 5.73
CA LYS A 88 -9.93 5.19 4.76
C LYS A 88 -10.60 4.35 3.67
N THR A 89 -11.84 4.69 3.32
CA THR A 89 -12.65 3.96 2.32
C THR A 89 -12.02 3.95 0.92
N TRP A 90 -11.25 4.97 0.58
CA TRP A 90 -10.52 5.05 -0.69
C TRP A 90 -9.25 4.17 -0.74
N ALA A 91 -8.70 3.76 0.42
CA ALA A 91 -7.42 3.05 0.47
C ALA A 91 -7.40 1.71 -0.29
N PRO A 92 -8.44 0.85 -0.28
CA PRO A 92 -8.45 -0.37 -1.09
C PRO A 92 -8.40 -0.13 -2.60
N HIS A 93 -9.10 0.91 -3.07
CA HIS A 93 -9.10 1.27 -4.50
C HIS A 93 -7.73 1.81 -4.93
N LEU A 94 -7.16 2.71 -4.12
CA LEU A 94 -5.84 3.24 -4.37
C LEU A 94 -4.77 2.14 -4.31
N MET A 95 -4.88 1.18 -3.39
CA MET A 95 -3.95 0.04 -3.31
C MET A 95 -3.97 -0.81 -4.57
N ARG A 96 -5.15 -1.10 -5.14
CA ARG A 96 -5.26 -1.85 -6.40
C ARG A 96 -4.63 -1.08 -7.55
N ALA A 97 -4.96 0.21 -7.67
CA ALA A 97 -4.38 1.07 -8.71
C ALA A 97 -2.86 1.13 -8.60
N MET A 98 -2.33 1.37 -7.40
CA MET A 98 -0.90 1.43 -7.12
C MET A 98 -0.18 0.11 -7.40
N ALA A 99 -0.78 -1.04 -7.02
CA ALA A 99 -0.18 -2.34 -7.28
C ALA A 99 -0.07 -2.62 -8.79
N LEU A 100 -1.12 -2.31 -9.56
CA LEU A 100 -1.10 -2.46 -11.02
C LEU A 100 -0.10 -1.50 -11.67
N THR A 101 -0.12 -0.22 -11.29
CA THR A 101 0.79 0.78 -11.84
C THR A 101 2.25 0.45 -11.52
N TYR A 102 2.54 -0.01 -10.29
CA TYR A 102 3.89 -0.41 -9.90
C TYR A 102 4.35 -1.66 -10.67
N ALA A 103 3.49 -2.66 -10.83
CA ALA A 103 3.82 -3.84 -11.63
C ALA A 103 4.08 -3.49 -13.09
N THR A 104 3.25 -2.64 -13.70
CA THR A 104 3.45 -2.15 -15.07
C THR A 104 4.76 -1.36 -15.19
N TYR A 105 5.01 -0.44 -14.27
CA TYR A 105 6.24 0.32 -14.20
C TYR A 105 7.47 -0.61 -14.09
N PHE A 106 7.43 -1.60 -13.19
CA PHE A 106 8.51 -2.56 -12.99
C PHE A 106 8.85 -3.32 -14.28
N TRP A 107 7.83 -3.80 -14.99
CA TRP A 107 8.05 -4.52 -16.25
C TRP A 107 8.51 -3.62 -17.39
N LEU A 108 8.02 -2.40 -17.48
CA LEU A 108 8.53 -1.42 -18.45
C LEU A 108 9.99 -1.07 -18.17
N ASP A 109 10.34 -0.85 -16.90
CA ASP A 109 11.72 -0.59 -16.46
C ASP A 109 12.64 -1.76 -16.82
N GLN A 110 12.21 -3.01 -16.61
CA GLN A 110 12.97 -4.19 -17.00
C GLN A 110 13.19 -4.29 -18.50
N ILE A 111 12.17 -4.08 -19.30
CA ILE A 111 12.27 -4.11 -20.78
C ILE A 111 13.21 -3.00 -21.26
N PHE A 112 13.02 -1.77 -20.73
CA PHE A 112 13.88 -0.64 -21.09
C PHE A 112 15.35 -0.85 -20.72
N LEU A 113 15.63 -1.43 -19.55
CA LEU A 113 16.99 -1.69 -19.09
C LEU A 113 17.69 -2.82 -19.86
N GLN A 114 16.94 -3.73 -20.47
CA GLN A 114 17.54 -4.78 -21.33
C GLN A 114 18.15 -4.23 -22.61
N ASP A 115 17.48 -3.27 -23.22
CA ASP A 115 17.96 -2.61 -24.43
C ASP A 115 19.08 -1.60 -24.13
N HIS A 116 19.17 -1.15 -22.87
CA HIS A 116 20.13 -0.14 -22.40
C HIS A 116 20.90 -0.65 -21.19
N PRO A 117 21.97 -1.45 -21.38
CA PRO A 117 22.76 -1.97 -20.28
C PRO A 117 23.31 -0.84 -19.40
N LEU A 118 23.12 -0.97 -18.09
CA LEU A 118 23.45 0.06 -17.10
C LEU A 118 24.93 0.47 -17.05
N THR A 119 25.84 -0.33 -17.64
CA THR A 119 27.27 -0.06 -17.60
C THR A 119 27.81 0.26 -18.98
N ARG A 120 28.41 1.45 -19.10
CA ARG A 120 29.16 1.90 -20.29
C ARG A 120 30.52 1.23 -20.43
N ALA A 121 30.98 0.55 -19.37
CA ALA A 121 32.30 -0.09 -19.37
C ALA A 121 32.24 -1.42 -20.14
N GLU A 122 32.91 -1.47 -21.28
CA GLU A 122 33.26 -2.71 -21.95
C GLU A 122 34.14 -3.52 -20.98
N GLY A 123 33.61 -4.56 -20.41
CA GLY A 123 34.34 -5.43 -19.44
C GLY A 123 33.89 -5.28 -17.97
N GLY A 124 33.01 -4.38 -17.63
CA GLY A 124 32.38 -4.32 -16.30
C GLY A 124 31.63 -5.62 -16.05
N ALA A 125 32.07 -6.39 -15.04
CA ALA A 125 31.34 -7.56 -14.58
C ALA A 125 29.85 -7.20 -14.53
N ARG A 126 29.03 -7.96 -15.24
CA ARG A 126 27.58 -7.86 -15.15
C ARG A 126 27.21 -8.15 -13.69
N LEU A 127 27.17 -7.11 -12.89
CA LEU A 127 26.68 -7.14 -11.51
C LEU A 127 25.15 -7.34 -11.45
N LEU A 128 24.59 -7.58 -12.63
CA LEU A 128 23.24 -8.12 -12.74
C LEU A 128 23.37 -9.61 -12.42
N LEU A 129 23.01 -9.97 -11.19
CA LEU A 129 22.50 -11.31 -10.94
C LEU A 129 21.62 -11.64 -12.15
N PRO A 130 21.86 -12.77 -12.85
CA PRO A 130 21.01 -13.14 -13.96
C PRO A 130 19.60 -13.18 -13.44
N GLY A 131 18.83 -12.10 -13.68
CA GLY A 131 17.45 -12.01 -13.23
C GLY A 131 16.73 -13.22 -13.79
N ASN A 132 16.29 -14.11 -12.94
CA ASN A 132 15.49 -15.24 -13.39
C ASN A 132 14.12 -14.67 -13.73
N TRP A 133 13.94 -14.27 -14.97
CA TRP A 133 12.70 -13.69 -15.49
C TRP A 133 11.46 -14.46 -15.05
N THR A 134 11.57 -15.79 -15.05
CA THR A 134 10.51 -16.67 -14.60
C THR A 134 10.20 -16.43 -13.11
N PHE A 135 11.24 -16.31 -12.28
CA PHE A 135 11.06 -16.05 -10.85
C PHE A 135 10.42 -14.67 -10.59
N GLU A 136 10.89 -13.63 -11.29
CA GLU A 136 10.34 -12.27 -11.14
C GLU A 136 8.89 -12.19 -11.63
N ALA A 137 8.57 -12.86 -12.74
CA ALA A 137 7.20 -12.96 -13.23
C ALA A 137 6.28 -13.67 -12.24
N VAL A 138 6.70 -14.83 -11.75
CA VAL A 138 5.93 -15.59 -10.75
C VAL A 138 5.75 -14.75 -9.48
N LEU A 139 6.80 -14.10 -8.99
CA LEU A 139 6.73 -13.25 -7.81
C LEU A 139 5.75 -12.09 -8.00
N THR A 140 5.79 -11.41 -9.16
CA THR A 140 4.87 -10.32 -9.49
C THR A 140 3.42 -10.79 -9.49
N VAL A 141 3.14 -11.93 -10.14
CA VAL A 141 1.79 -12.52 -10.19
C VAL A 141 1.32 -12.89 -8.79
N VAL A 142 2.17 -13.52 -7.98
CA VAL A 142 1.84 -13.91 -6.60
C VAL A 142 1.53 -12.69 -5.74
N LEU A 143 2.32 -11.62 -5.83
CA LEU A 143 2.09 -10.39 -5.07
C LEU A 143 0.80 -9.68 -5.50
N LEU A 144 0.50 -9.61 -6.80
CA LEU A 144 -0.75 -9.07 -7.31
C LEU A 144 -1.95 -9.92 -6.87
N ALA A 145 -1.87 -11.24 -7.00
CA ALA A 145 -2.92 -12.15 -6.56
C ALA A 145 -3.16 -12.04 -5.04
N PHE A 146 -2.09 -11.97 -4.25
CA PHE A 146 -2.17 -11.77 -2.81
C PHE A 146 -2.85 -10.44 -2.46
N THR A 147 -2.50 -9.36 -3.16
CA THR A 147 -3.11 -8.04 -2.96
C THR A 147 -4.60 -8.06 -3.25
N VAL A 148 -5.00 -8.61 -4.40
CA VAL A 148 -6.41 -8.73 -4.79
C VAL A 148 -7.17 -9.63 -3.83
N TRP A 149 -6.62 -10.79 -3.48
CA TRP A 149 -7.23 -11.72 -2.54
C TRP A 149 -7.45 -11.08 -1.16
N THR A 150 -6.41 -10.42 -0.62
CA THR A 150 -6.49 -9.76 0.69
C THR A 150 -7.56 -8.66 0.71
N LEU A 151 -7.64 -7.84 -0.35
CA LEU A 151 -8.60 -6.75 -0.44
C LEU A 151 -10.04 -7.23 -0.72
N ASN A 152 -10.20 -8.42 -1.30
CA ASN A 152 -11.52 -9.01 -1.56
C ASN A 152 -12.07 -9.86 -0.40
N ARG A 153 -11.25 -10.15 0.60
CA ARG A 153 -11.67 -10.92 1.76
C ARG A 153 -12.77 -10.19 2.54
N GLN A 154 -13.82 -10.89 2.95
CA GLN A 154 -14.96 -10.29 3.69
C GLN A 154 -14.52 -9.51 4.92
N SER A 155 -13.55 -10.05 5.70
CA SER A 155 -13.01 -9.37 6.87
C SER A 155 -12.32 -8.03 6.55
N THR A 156 -11.76 -7.90 5.35
CA THR A 156 -11.14 -6.64 4.89
C THR A 156 -12.20 -5.67 4.40
N ARG A 157 -13.24 -6.16 3.71
CA ARG A 157 -14.38 -5.34 3.29
C ARG A 157 -15.13 -4.77 4.49
N ALA A 158 -15.42 -5.60 5.49
CA ALA A 158 -16.03 -5.16 6.75
C ALA A 158 -15.15 -4.12 7.48
N TYR A 159 -13.81 -4.31 7.46
CA TYR A 159 -12.88 -3.36 8.07
C TYR A 159 -12.93 -1.95 7.46
N PHE A 160 -13.17 -1.84 6.16
CA PHE A 160 -13.26 -0.55 5.43
C PHE A 160 -14.70 -0.08 5.21
N GLY A 161 -15.72 -0.96 5.28
CA GLY A 161 -17.12 -0.70 4.96
C GLY A 161 -18.00 -0.32 6.16
N ASP A 162 -17.62 -0.74 7.36
CA ASP A 162 -18.45 -0.66 8.57
C ASP A 162 -18.78 0.76 9.07
N MET A 163 -18.25 1.79 8.43
CA MET A 163 -18.59 3.17 8.82
C MET A 163 -19.82 3.74 8.10
N ASN A 164 -20.33 3.07 7.07
CA ASN A 164 -21.49 3.56 6.32
C ASN A 164 -22.80 2.92 6.74
N GLU A 165 -22.77 1.76 7.42
CA GLU A 165 -23.99 1.06 7.85
C GLU A 165 -24.45 1.42 9.27
N GLN A 166 -23.65 2.17 10.03
CA GLN A 166 -24.02 2.63 11.38
C GLN A 166 -24.59 4.05 11.41
N GLN A 167 -24.92 4.62 10.25
CA GLN A 167 -25.81 5.77 10.28
C GLN A 167 -27.23 5.22 10.42
N PRO A 168 -27.84 5.24 11.62
CA PRO A 168 -29.23 4.86 11.76
C PRO A 168 -30.01 5.76 10.82
N GLU A 169 -30.89 5.17 10.03
CA GLU A 169 -32.02 5.88 9.43
C GLU A 169 -32.86 6.40 10.58
N ASP A 170 -32.33 7.37 11.30
CA ASP A 170 -33.06 8.07 12.34
C ASP A 170 -34.01 9.05 11.68
N GLU A 171 -35.25 8.65 11.83
CA GLU A 171 -36.37 9.52 12.00
C GLU A 171 -36.81 10.33 10.78
N THR A 172 -37.65 9.68 10.00
CA THR A 172 -38.79 10.40 9.40
C THR A 172 -39.79 10.64 10.51
N PRO A 173 -39.92 11.82 11.13
CA PRO A 173 -41.01 12.15 11.99
C PRO A 173 -42.27 12.26 11.11
N ALA A 174 -43.27 11.46 11.45
CA ALA A 174 -44.63 11.57 10.91
C ALA A 174 -45.32 12.84 11.41
#